data_261af7a7879ab87f1e1463d2b6d4520e
#
_entry.id   261af7a7879ab87f1e1463d2b6d4520e
#
_cell.length_a   1.000
_cell.length_b   1.000
_cell.length_c   1.000
_cell.angle_alpha   90.00
_cell.angle_beta   90.00
_cell.angle_gamma   90.00
#
_symmetry.space_group_name_H-M   'P 1'
#
loop_
_entity.id
_entity.type
_entity.pdbx_description
1 polymer ?
#
loop_
_entity_poly.entity_id
_entity_poly.type
_entity_poly.pdbx_seq_one_letter_code
_entity_poly.pdbx_strand_id
1 'polypeptide(L)'
;MGFPKGFLWGGSISAAQIEGGWNEGGKSPVLVDYCTAGSTKERRQIWYLDKNGQRVHRNWEAVDELEEGCKFAFFDDLHYTNHVASDFYHRYKEDLALFKEMGYTTFNTSISWARIYPHGIKGGVNQEGVEFYRDVFKTAKEYGMDPVITLYKYDEPVSLLEQHGGWRNRAMIDEFVEFARVCFSEYKDYVNKWMTFNEINIIMPMDGQKNERNQRNLIYLHNQLVAAARATIVAHEIDPNLKVGCMLCTNMAYPLTPDPLDAMERYRKFQDFFCYSADTQMRGYYPPFAKRIWEEYGVTPEITKQDKEDLMNGKSDFIGFSYYSSGIVTTHKVDDDNHTGGNILGPVKNPYLKANAWGWQIDPVGFRHMMHLINDRYNAPMFDVENGIGLIEKEGEDGICHDPARIEYHREHIKEMKKAVEEGVNLFGYTTWGCIDLVSAGTGQMDKKYGFIYVDMDDEGNGDLHRSRKDSFYWYKKVIASNGEDLD
;
A
#
# COMPACT_ATOMS: atom_id res chain seq x y z
N MET A 1 7.29 22.51 -20.04
CA MET A 1 8.03 21.26 -20.28
C MET A 1 7.19 20.16 -19.66
N GLY A 2 6.95 19.04 -20.30
CA GLY A 2 6.15 17.93 -19.75
C GLY A 2 6.97 17.01 -18.86
N PHE A 3 6.50 15.80 -18.68
CA PHE A 3 7.22 14.77 -17.92
C PHE A 3 8.58 14.46 -18.57
N PRO A 4 9.63 14.14 -17.79
CA PRO A 4 10.95 13.85 -18.32
C PRO A 4 10.93 12.64 -19.25
N LYS A 5 11.87 12.60 -20.20
CA LYS A 5 12.07 11.43 -21.06
C LYS A 5 12.45 10.23 -20.18
N GLY A 6 11.75 9.10 -20.37
CA GLY A 6 11.95 7.90 -19.56
C GLY A 6 11.16 7.92 -18.24
N PHE A 7 10.21 8.82 -18.09
CA PHE A 7 9.26 8.78 -16.99
C PHE A 7 8.51 7.44 -17.01
N LEU A 8 8.40 6.82 -15.84
CA LEU A 8 7.77 5.51 -15.73
C LEU A 8 6.26 5.64 -15.57
N TRP A 9 5.51 5.09 -16.50
CA TRP A 9 4.05 5.03 -16.49
C TRP A 9 3.58 3.59 -16.28
N GLY A 10 2.65 3.37 -15.37
CA GLY A 10 2.15 2.02 -15.15
C GLY A 10 0.99 1.92 -14.18
N GLY A 11 0.86 0.75 -13.59
CA GLY A 11 -0.15 0.43 -12.60
C GLY A 11 0.40 -0.37 -11.44
N SER A 12 -0.31 -0.29 -10.32
CA SER A 12 0.03 -0.91 -9.04
C SER A 12 -1.08 -1.86 -8.59
N ILE A 13 -0.66 -3.02 -8.10
CA ILE A 13 -1.51 -4.04 -7.49
C ILE A 13 -0.84 -4.56 -6.21
N SER A 14 -1.44 -5.53 -5.52
CA SER A 14 -0.80 -6.23 -4.42
C SER A 14 -1.15 -7.71 -4.39
N ALA A 15 -0.20 -8.54 -3.97
CA ALA A 15 -0.35 -10.00 -3.92
C ALA A 15 -1.65 -10.43 -3.21
N ALA A 16 -1.86 -9.98 -1.99
CA ALA A 16 -3.02 -10.37 -1.18
C ALA A 16 -4.38 -9.95 -1.76
N GLN A 17 -4.40 -8.90 -2.62
CA GLN A 17 -5.66 -8.36 -3.16
C GLN A 17 -5.99 -8.86 -4.56
N ILE A 18 -5.03 -9.46 -5.27
CA ILE A 18 -5.23 -9.84 -6.67
C ILE A 18 -4.98 -11.31 -6.97
N GLU A 19 -4.04 -11.95 -6.26
CA GLU A 19 -3.53 -13.26 -6.67
C GLU A 19 -4.59 -14.36 -6.62
N GLY A 20 -5.34 -14.48 -5.54
CA GLY A 20 -6.09 -15.70 -5.28
C GLY A 20 -5.14 -16.87 -5.01
N GLY A 21 -5.56 -18.10 -5.33
CA GLY A 21 -4.71 -19.29 -5.11
C GLY A 21 -4.16 -19.35 -3.67
N TRP A 22 -5.00 -18.99 -2.70
CA TRP A 22 -4.62 -18.71 -1.32
C TRP A 22 -3.96 -19.90 -0.59
N ASN A 23 -4.26 -21.11 -1.02
CA ASN A 23 -3.71 -22.36 -0.49
C ASN A 23 -3.03 -23.22 -1.57
N GLU A 24 -2.64 -22.61 -2.69
CA GLU A 24 -2.00 -23.27 -3.81
C GLU A 24 -0.51 -22.93 -3.89
N GLY A 25 0.25 -23.78 -4.60
CA GLY A 25 1.68 -23.56 -4.79
C GLY A 25 2.48 -23.51 -3.49
N GLY A 26 2.04 -24.24 -2.45
CA GLY A 26 2.69 -24.26 -1.15
C GLY A 26 2.52 -22.99 -0.30
N LYS A 27 1.67 -22.03 -0.70
CA LYS A 27 1.36 -20.83 0.08
C LYS A 27 0.66 -21.21 1.40
N SER A 28 1.06 -20.56 2.51
CA SER A 28 0.32 -20.62 3.76
C SER A 28 -0.65 -19.42 3.88
N PRO A 29 -1.68 -19.52 4.75
CA PRO A 29 -2.61 -18.42 4.94
C PRO A 29 -1.96 -17.16 5.52
N VAL A 30 -2.50 -16.01 5.10
CA VAL A 30 -2.26 -14.68 5.68
C VAL A 30 -3.55 -14.17 6.35
N LEU A 31 -3.46 -13.11 7.17
CA LEU A 31 -4.63 -12.63 7.94
C LEU A 31 -5.86 -12.34 7.09
N VAL A 32 -5.69 -11.75 5.91
CA VAL A 32 -6.82 -11.40 5.04
C VAL A 32 -7.52 -12.63 4.44
N ASP A 33 -6.88 -13.80 4.42
CA ASP A 33 -7.52 -15.04 3.97
C ASP A 33 -8.62 -15.51 4.94
N TYR A 34 -8.60 -15.06 6.20
CA TYR A 34 -9.64 -15.32 7.20
C TYR A 34 -10.74 -14.25 7.24
N CYS A 35 -10.71 -13.28 6.32
CA CYS A 35 -11.61 -12.14 6.32
C CYS A 35 -12.71 -12.28 5.27
N THR A 36 -13.95 -12.02 5.67
CA THR A 36 -15.07 -11.81 4.74
C THR A 36 -15.12 -10.37 4.25
N ALA A 37 -15.88 -10.10 3.19
CA ALA A 37 -16.14 -8.74 2.74
C ALA A 37 -16.98 -7.95 3.78
N GLY A 38 -16.75 -6.66 3.82
CA GLY A 38 -17.59 -5.67 4.47
C GLY A 38 -18.49 -4.95 3.46
N SER A 39 -18.72 -3.66 3.68
CA SER A 39 -19.56 -2.80 2.81
C SER A 39 -19.11 -1.34 2.89
N THR A 40 -19.85 -0.44 2.28
CA THR A 40 -19.65 1.02 2.45
C THR A 40 -19.88 1.50 3.89
N LYS A 41 -20.56 0.69 4.72
CA LYS A 41 -20.94 1.03 6.10
C LYS A 41 -20.21 0.20 7.14
N GLU A 42 -19.81 -1.00 6.78
CA GLU A 42 -19.20 -1.97 7.69
C GLU A 42 -17.80 -2.35 7.19
N ARG A 43 -16.85 -2.41 8.11
CA ARG A 43 -15.51 -2.92 7.81
C ARG A 43 -15.58 -4.44 7.60
N ARG A 44 -14.62 -5.00 6.87
CA ARG A 44 -14.46 -6.45 6.74
C ARG A 44 -14.26 -7.10 8.11
N GLN A 45 -14.71 -8.34 8.25
CA GLN A 45 -14.64 -9.09 9.51
C GLN A 45 -13.65 -10.25 9.38
N ILE A 46 -12.80 -10.41 10.40
CA ILE A 46 -11.97 -11.60 10.56
C ILE A 46 -12.68 -12.62 11.44
N TRP A 47 -12.68 -13.89 11.03
CA TRP A 47 -13.38 -14.98 11.69
C TRP A 47 -12.39 -15.95 12.34
N TYR A 48 -12.71 -16.45 13.54
CA TYR A 48 -11.87 -17.35 14.30
C TYR A 48 -12.67 -18.12 15.34
N LEU A 49 -12.05 -19.12 15.99
CA LEU A 49 -12.59 -19.81 17.15
C LEU A 49 -12.07 -19.16 18.43
N ASP A 50 -12.96 -18.86 19.37
CA ASP A 50 -12.59 -18.39 20.69
C ASP A 50 -11.98 -19.54 21.54
N LYS A 51 -11.54 -19.23 22.76
CA LYS A 51 -10.97 -20.20 23.70
C LYS A 51 -11.90 -21.36 24.09
N ASN A 52 -13.21 -21.22 23.85
CA ASN A 52 -14.22 -22.24 24.10
C ASN A 52 -14.55 -23.03 22.82
N GLY A 53 -13.89 -22.74 21.70
CA GLY A 53 -14.16 -23.35 20.40
C GLY A 53 -15.42 -22.78 19.73
N GLN A 54 -15.93 -21.64 20.16
CA GLN A 54 -17.09 -20.99 19.55
C GLN A 54 -16.64 -20.08 18.42
N ARG A 55 -17.40 -20.09 17.30
CA ARG A 55 -17.19 -19.20 16.17
C ARG A 55 -17.51 -17.76 16.55
N VAL A 56 -16.55 -16.88 16.36
CA VAL A 56 -16.65 -15.45 16.63
C VAL A 56 -16.01 -14.64 15.51
N HIS A 57 -16.34 -13.36 15.42
CA HIS A 57 -15.71 -12.43 14.48
C HIS A 57 -15.45 -11.08 15.13
N ARG A 58 -14.51 -10.34 14.57
CA ARG A 58 -14.19 -8.95 14.92
C ARG A 58 -13.89 -8.15 13.65
N ASN A 59 -13.90 -6.83 13.76
CA ASN A 59 -13.32 -5.98 12.76
C ASN A 59 -11.84 -6.40 12.55
N TRP A 60 -11.45 -6.68 11.31
CA TRP A 60 -10.12 -7.19 10.99
C TRP A 60 -8.97 -6.27 11.45
N GLU A 61 -9.17 -4.94 11.40
CA GLU A 61 -8.18 -3.95 11.86
C GLU A 61 -7.93 -4.00 13.39
N ALA A 62 -8.79 -4.68 14.13
CA ALA A 62 -8.65 -4.86 15.58
C ALA A 62 -7.90 -6.14 15.95
N VAL A 63 -7.51 -6.96 14.97
CA VAL A 63 -6.89 -8.28 15.20
C VAL A 63 -5.52 -8.31 14.53
N ASP A 64 -4.49 -7.98 15.31
CA ASP A 64 -3.10 -8.26 14.91
C ASP A 64 -2.64 -9.61 15.49
N GLU A 65 -3.20 -9.99 16.64
CA GLU A 65 -2.95 -11.25 17.35
C GLU A 65 -4.27 -11.76 17.92
N LEU A 66 -4.44 -13.07 17.94
CA LEU A 66 -5.53 -13.68 18.69
C LEU A 66 -5.21 -13.75 20.18
N GLU A 67 -6.23 -13.60 21.02
CA GLU A 67 -6.13 -13.84 22.45
C GLU A 67 -5.71 -15.30 22.72
N GLU A 68 -5.04 -15.54 23.85
CA GLU A 68 -4.60 -16.88 24.26
C GLU A 68 -5.77 -17.88 24.25
N GLY A 69 -5.55 -19.01 23.58
CA GLY A 69 -6.54 -20.08 23.41
C GLY A 69 -7.48 -19.91 22.21
N CYS A 70 -7.48 -18.76 21.53
CA CYS A 70 -8.19 -18.59 20.27
C CYS A 70 -7.41 -19.19 19.10
N LYS A 71 -8.10 -19.53 18.00
CA LYS A 71 -7.46 -20.13 16.80
C LYS A 71 -8.08 -19.58 15.52
N PHE A 72 -7.24 -19.23 14.55
CA PHE A 72 -7.72 -18.97 13.20
C PHE A 72 -8.41 -20.19 12.63
N ALA A 73 -9.54 -20.00 11.94
CA ALA A 73 -10.33 -21.09 11.36
C ALA A 73 -11.10 -20.58 10.13
N PHE A 74 -11.25 -21.47 9.14
CA PHE A 74 -12.13 -21.27 8.00
C PHE A 74 -13.49 -21.90 8.27
N PHE A 75 -14.54 -21.34 7.68
CA PHE A 75 -15.91 -21.80 7.82
C PHE A 75 -16.55 -21.94 6.43
N ASP A 76 -17.01 -23.11 6.08
CA ASP A 76 -17.49 -23.47 4.72
C ASP A 76 -18.73 -22.67 4.30
N ASP A 77 -19.47 -22.09 5.23
CA ASP A 77 -20.65 -21.28 4.98
C ASP A 77 -20.34 -19.77 4.78
N LEU A 78 -19.05 -19.38 4.78
CA LEU A 78 -18.60 -18.02 4.55
C LEU A 78 -17.91 -17.87 3.20
N HIS A 79 -18.10 -16.73 2.57
CA HIS A 79 -17.34 -16.33 1.39
C HIS A 79 -16.15 -15.45 1.77
N TYR A 80 -14.97 -15.86 1.33
CA TYR A 80 -13.70 -15.16 1.55
C TYR A 80 -13.19 -14.62 0.23
N THR A 81 -13.42 -13.33 -0.03
CA THR A 81 -13.10 -12.70 -1.32
C THR A 81 -11.65 -12.86 -1.76
N ASN A 82 -10.71 -12.84 -0.81
CA ASN A 82 -9.28 -12.98 -1.12
C ASN A 82 -8.87 -14.39 -1.56
N HIS A 83 -9.71 -15.44 -1.36
CA HIS A 83 -9.38 -16.79 -1.79
C HIS A 83 -9.29 -16.93 -3.30
N VAL A 84 -10.13 -16.19 -4.01
CA VAL A 84 -10.14 -16.13 -5.48
C VAL A 84 -9.57 -14.79 -5.95
N ALA A 85 -9.94 -13.70 -5.31
CA ALA A 85 -9.57 -12.33 -5.68
C ALA A 85 -9.84 -12.09 -7.19
N SER A 86 -8.85 -11.65 -7.95
CA SER A 86 -8.95 -11.53 -9.41
C SER A 86 -8.25 -12.70 -10.13
N ASP A 87 -7.86 -13.72 -9.39
CA ASP A 87 -7.22 -14.94 -9.92
C ASP A 87 -5.93 -14.66 -10.73
N PHE A 88 -5.16 -13.66 -10.32
CA PHE A 88 -3.89 -13.33 -10.98
C PHE A 88 -2.89 -14.49 -10.92
N TYR A 89 -2.92 -15.32 -9.88
CA TYR A 89 -2.04 -16.47 -9.75
C TYR A 89 -2.10 -17.38 -10.98
N HIS A 90 -3.29 -17.61 -11.54
CA HIS A 90 -3.48 -18.41 -12.75
C HIS A 90 -3.45 -17.59 -14.06
N ARG A 91 -3.82 -16.29 -13.99
CA ARG A 91 -4.08 -15.44 -15.17
C ARG A 91 -3.06 -14.33 -15.40
N TYR A 92 -1.96 -14.27 -14.65
CA TYR A 92 -0.97 -13.17 -14.75
C TYR A 92 -0.44 -12.93 -16.18
N LYS A 93 -0.34 -13.95 -17.01
CA LYS A 93 0.11 -13.78 -18.43
C LYS A 93 -0.90 -12.99 -19.25
N GLU A 94 -2.19 -13.24 -19.04
CA GLU A 94 -3.28 -12.48 -19.65
C GLU A 94 -3.26 -11.03 -19.15
N ASP A 95 -3.17 -10.84 -17.84
CA ASP A 95 -3.19 -9.52 -17.23
C ASP A 95 -1.97 -8.68 -17.64
N LEU A 96 -0.77 -9.26 -17.63
CA LEU A 96 0.45 -8.60 -18.11
C LEU A 96 0.40 -8.27 -19.60
N ALA A 97 -0.27 -9.08 -20.43
CA ALA A 97 -0.49 -8.77 -21.85
C ALA A 97 -1.40 -7.55 -22.02
N LEU A 98 -2.42 -7.38 -21.16
CA LEU A 98 -3.27 -6.18 -21.15
C LEU A 98 -2.48 -4.94 -20.69
N PHE A 99 -1.59 -5.08 -19.69
CA PHE A 99 -0.71 -3.98 -19.26
C PHE A 99 0.24 -3.54 -20.40
N LYS A 100 0.83 -4.50 -21.11
CA LYS A 100 1.63 -4.22 -22.32
C LYS A 100 0.80 -3.50 -23.39
N GLU A 101 -0.43 -3.96 -23.65
CA GLU A 101 -1.33 -3.31 -24.63
C GLU A 101 -1.64 -1.87 -24.24
N MET A 102 -1.80 -1.59 -22.93
CA MET A 102 -1.99 -0.23 -22.41
C MET A 102 -0.73 0.64 -22.55
N GLY A 103 0.42 0.02 -22.80
CA GLY A 103 1.67 0.73 -23.00
C GLY A 103 2.49 0.94 -21.71
N TYR A 104 2.25 0.17 -20.67
CA TYR A 104 2.99 0.28 -19.42
C TYR A 104 4.50 0.15 -19.64
N THR A 105 5.24 1.07 -19.04
CA THR A 105 6.71 1.03 -18.96
C THR A 105 7.20 0.55 -17.61
N THR A 106 6.31 0.51 -16.63
CA THR A 106 6.55 -0.05 -15.29
C THR A 106 5.33 -0.79 -14.78
N PHE A 107 5.53 -1.59 -13.75
CA PHE A 107 4.48 -2.34 -13.08
C PHE A 107 4.89 -2.51 -11.61
N ASN A 108 4.00 -2.20 -10.70
CA ASN A 108 4.21 -2.43 -9.27
C ASN A 108 3.31 -3.56 -8.76
N THR A 109 3.90 -4.46 -8.00
CA THR A 109 3.18 -5.44 -7.17
C THR A 109 3.96 -5.72 -5.90
N SER A 110 3.32 -6.41 -4.94
CA SER A 110 4.04 -7.01 -3.81
C SER A 110 4.36 -8.48 -4.06
N ILE A 111 5.27 -9.02 -3.25
CA ILE A 111 5.53 -10.45 -3.17
C ILE A 111 4.85 -11.00 -1.92
N SER A 112 4.00 -12.01 -2.05
CA SER A 112 3.44 -12.68 -0.89
C SER A 112 4.54 -13.38 -0.09
N TRP A 113 4.83 -12.87 1.10
CA TRP A 113 5.80 -13.49 2.00
C TRP A 113 5.41 -14.94 2.31
N ALA A 114 4.11 -15.17 2.53
CA ALA A 114 3.56 -16.50 2.78
C ALA A 114 3.73 -17.49 1.60
N ARG A 115 3.99 -17.00 0.38
CA ARG A 115 4.27 -17.83 -0.77
C ARG A 115 5.75 -18.19 -0.87
N ILE A 116 6.67 -17.34 -0.39
CA ILE A 116 8.12 -17.56 -0.40
C ILE A 116 8.57 -18.35 0.85
N TYR A 117 8.09 -17.96 2.03
CA TYR A 117 8.39 -18.58 3.32
C TYR A 117 7.11 -18.91 4.09
N PRO A 118 6.39 -19.97 3.69
CA PRO A 118 5.08 -20.32 4.29
C PRO A 118 5.10 -20.50 5.81
N HIS A 119 6.24 -20.90 6.34
CA HIS A 119 6.41 -21.19 7.79
C HIS A 119 7.64 -20.48 8.38
N GLY A 120 8.04 -19.35 7.80
CA GLY A 120 9.22 -18.61 8.18
C GLY A 120 10.53 -19.32 7.82
N ILE A 121 11.65 -18.78 8.31
CA ILE A 121 13.01 -19.31 8.02
C ILE A 121 13.11 -20.82 8.36
N LYS A 122 12.52 -21.23 9.47
CA LYS A 122 12.57 -22.64 9.91
C LYS A 122 11.87 -23.61 8.95
N GLY A 123 10.85 -23.16 8.24
CA GLY A 123 10.13 -23.93 7.23
C GLY A 123 10.87 -24.05 5.90
N GLY A 124 11.87 -23.21 5.69
CA GLY A 124 12.62 -23.13 4.43
C GLY A 124 11.87 -22.41 3.32
N VAL A 125 12.59 -22.21 2.22
CA VAL A 125 12.09 -21.52 1.02
C VAL A 125 11.16 -22.44 0.23
N ASN A 126 10.00 -21.92 -0.13
CA ASN A 126 9.09 -22.60 -1.06
C ASN A 126 9.49 -22.28 -2.52
N GLN A 127 10.10 -23.23 -3.19
CA GLN A 127 10.61 -23.06 -4.56
C GLN A 127 9.49 -22.81 -5.58
N GLU A 128 8.31 -23.37 -5.39
CA GLU A 128 7.17 -23.15 -6.29
C GLU A 128 6.73 -21.66 -6.26
N GLY A 129 6.70 -21.06 -5.09
CA GLY A 129 6.46 -19.62 -4.94
C GLY A 129 7.55 -18.76 -5.57
N VAL A 130 8.84 -19.18 -5.43
CA VAL A 130 9.97 -18.48 -6.07
C VAL A 130 9.85 -18.52 -7.59
N GLU A 131 9.55 -19.68 -8.17
CA GLU A 131 9.41 -19.84 -9.62
C GLU A 131 8.21 -19.04 -10.17
N PHE A 132 7.08 -18.99 -9.44
CA PHE A 132 5.92 -18.19 -9.81
C PHE A 132 6.31 -16.72 -10.03
N TYR A 133 6.93 -16.07 -9.04
CA TYR A 133 7.33 -14.67 -9.18
C TYR A 133 8.44 -14.47 -10.21
N ARG A 134 9.34 -15.43 -10.36
CA ARG A 134 10.36 -15.36 -11.42
C ARG A 134 9.71 -15.30 -12.80
N ASP A 135 8.69 -16.12 -13.06
CA ASP A 135 7.98 -16.11 -14.36
C ASP A 135 7.15 -14.81 -14.53
N VAL A 136 6.53 -14.31 -13.47
CA VAL A 136 5.83 -13.00 -13.50
C VAL A 136 6.79 -11.88 -13.89
N PHE A 137 7.94 -11.75 -13.23
CA PHE A 137 8.88 -10.64 -13.48
C PHE A 137 9.60 -10.78 -14.82
N LYS A 138 9.96 -12.00 -15.20
CA LYS A 138 10.50 -12.30 -16.52
C LYS A 138 9.50 -11.91 -17.62
N THR A 139 8.24 -12.30 -17.50
CA THR A 139 7.19 -11.95 -18.46
C THR A 139 6.99 -10.43 -18.55
N ALA A 140 6.99 -9.72 -17.42
CA ALA A 140 6.92 -8.26 -17.41
C ALA A 140 8.10 -7.63 -18.17
N LYS A 141 9.33 -8.11 -17.95
CA LYS A 141 10.53 -7.63 -18.68
C LYS A 141 10.45 -7.94 -20.18
N GLU A 142 10.00 -9.12 -20.57
CA GLU A 142 9.81 -9.50 -21.97
C GLU A 142 8.75 -8.60 -22.65
N TYR A 143 7.79 -8.07 -21.90
CA TYR A 143 6.81 -7.10 -22.39
C TYR A 143 7.29 -5.64 -22.35
N GLY A 144 8.54 -5.41 -21.93
CA GLY A 144 9.16 -4.08 -21.92
C GLY A 144 8.87 -3.24 -20.67
N MET A 145 8.29 -3.84 -19.64
CA MET A 145 8.08 -3.18 -18.36
C MET A 145 9.32 -3.31 -17.47
N ASP A 146 9.60 -2.26 -16.67
CA ASP A 146 10.63 -2.24 -15.64
C ASP A 146 9.96 -2.35 -14.25
N PRO A 147 9.88 -3.55 -13.64
CA PRO A 147 9.11 -3.74 -12.42
C PRO A 147 9.70 -2.95 -11.24
N VAL A 148 8.81 -2.37 -10.42
CA VAL A 148 9.11 -1.79 -9.12
C VAL A 148 8.36 -2.64 -8.09
N ILE A 149 9.06 -3.32 -7.20
CA ILE A 149 8.47 -4.37 -6.37
C ILE A 149 8.48 -3.99 -4.90
N THR A 150 7.34 -4.19 -4.24
CA THR A 150 7.18 -4.04 -2.78
C THR A 150 7.36 -5.41 -2.12
N LEU A 151 8.28 -5.52 -1.15
CA LEU A 151 8.51 -6.78 -0.45
C LEU A 151 7.33 -7.17 0.45
N TYR A 152 6.84 -6.25 1.26
CA TYR A 152 5.79 -6.51 2.24
C TYR A 152 4.58 -5.58 2.07
N LYS A 153 3.39 -6.18 1.95
CA LYS A 153 2.12 -5.44 1.89
C LYS A 153 1.04 -6.15 2.71
N TYR A 154 1.27 -6.21 4.04
CA TYR A 154 0.36 -6.77 5.07
C TYR A 154 0.03 -8.26 4.86
N ASP A 155 0.98 -9.05 4.39
CA ASP A 155 0.78 -10.45 4.00
C ASP A 155 1.83 -11.40 4.58
N GLU A 156 2.27 -11.16 5.82
CA GLU A 156 3.05 -12.11 6.58
C GLU A 156 2.27 -13.41 6.83
N PRO A 157 2.95 -14.58 6.80
CA PRO A 157 2.33 -15.84 7.13
C PRO A 157 1.73 -15.84 8.54
N VAL A 158 0.50 -16.32 8.71
CA VAL A 158 -0.11 -16.47 10.04
C VAL A 158 0.76 -17.34 10.96
N SER A 159 1.49 -18.31 10.42
CA SER A 159 2.45 -19.10 11.19
C SER A 159 3.54 -18.27 11.88
N LEU A 160 3.95 -17.12 11.34
CA LEU A 160 4.90 -16.21 12.00
C LEU A 160 4.22 -15.43 13.14
N LEU A 161 2.95 -15.06 12.98
CA LEU A 161 2.17 -14.45 14.06
C LEU A 161 2.05 -15.42 15.23
N GLU A 162 1.76 -16.69 14.96
CA GLU A 162 1.65 -17.75 15.97
C GLU A 162 3.00 -18.07 16.63
N GLN A 163 4.11 -18.04 15.87
CA GLN A 163 5.46 -18.34 16.39
C GLN A 163 6.05 -17.20 17.21
N HIS A 164 5.84 -15.95 16.80
CA HIS A 164 6.55 -14.78 17.31
C HIS A 164 5.64 -13.73 17.97
N GLY A 165 4.33 -13.80 17.78
CA GLY A 165 3.40 -12.76 18.23
C GLY A 165 3.52 -11.47 17.40
N GLY A 166 3.86 -11.60 16.10
CA GLY A 166 3.95 -10.48 15.17
C GLY A 166 5.13 -9.53 15.42
N TRP A 167 5.04 -8.34 14.85
CA TRP A 167 6.11 -7.33 14.83
C TRP A 167 6.51 -6.75 16.21
N ARG A 168 5.83 -7.12 17.30
CA ARG A 168 6.29 -6.84 18.67
C ARG A 168 7.61 -7.54 18.97
N ASN A 169 7.80 -8.71 18.41
CA ASN A 169 8.99 -9.53 18.62
C ASN A 169 10.08 -9.15 17.60
N ARG A 170 11.26 -8.85 18.08
CA ARG A 170 12.42 -8.51 17.22
C ARG A 170 12.85 -9.65 16.29
N ALA A 171 12.47 -10.90 16.58
CA ALA A 171 12.72 -12.02 15.68
C ALA A 171 12.11 -11.81 14.29
N MET A 172 11.02 -11.03 14.18
CA MET A 172 10.43 -10.67 12.88
C MET A 172 11.38 -9.86 12.00
N ILE A 173 12.34 -9.16 12.57
CA ILE A 173 13.37 -8.43 11.79
C ILE A 173 14.21 -9.43 10.99
N ASP A 174 14.70 -10.49 11.63
CA ASP A 174 15.54 -11.49 10.97
C ASP A 174 14.73 -12.32 9.96
N GLU A 175 13.49 -12.67 10.29
CA GLU A 175 12.55 -13.35 9.36
C GLU A 175 12.32 -12.50 8.09
N PHE A 176 12.09 -11.21 8.23
CA PHE A 176 11.89 -10.31 7.09
C PHE A 176 13.17 -10.11 6.27
N VAL A 177 14.32 -9.93 6.93
CA VAL A 177 15.61 -9.71 6.24
C VAL A 177 15.99 -10.93 5.41
N GLU A 178 15.73 -12.15 5.90
CA GLU A 178 16.02 -13.36 5.14
C GLU A 178 15.05 -13.54 3.98
N PHE A 179 13.76 -13.26 4.17
CA PHE A 179 12.79 -13.18 3.07
C PHE A 179 13.26 -12.18 1.98
N ALA A 180 13.67 -10.98 2.38
CA ALA A 180 14.17 -9.96 1.47
C ALA A 180 15.44 -10.42 0.74
N ARG A 181 16.37 -11.09 1.44
CA ARG A 181 17.61 -11.66 0.85
C ARG A 181 17.29 -12.63 -0.28
N VAL A 182 16.35 -13.54 -0.07
CA VAL A 182 15.91 -14.48 -1.12
C VAL A 182 15.34 -13.71 -2.30
N CYS A 183 14.41 -12.79 -2.07
CA CYS A 183 13.80 -11.99 -3.14
C CYS A 183 14.85 -11.22 -3.97
N PHE A 184 15.76 -10.54 -3.33
CA PHE A 184 16.84 -9.80 -4.02
C PHE A 184 17.73 -10.74 -4.84
N SER A 185 18.13 -11.86 -4.26
CA SER A 185 19.01 -12.82 -4.91
C SER A 185 18.37 -13.47 -6.14
N GLU A 186 17.11 -13.87 -6.02
CA GLU A 186 16.38 -14.62 -7.05
C GLU A 186 15.89 -13.75 -8.20
N TYR A 187 15.63 -12.45 -7.95
CA TYR A 187 14.97 -11.60 -8.92
C TYR A 187 15.78 -10.39 -9.41
N LYS A 188 17.02 -10.17 -8.94
CA LYS A 188 17.87 -9.03 -9.33
C LYS A 188 18.06 -8.86 -10.85
N ASP A 189 17.99 -9.95 -11.62
CA ASP A 189 18.14 -9.90 -13.07
C ASP A 189 16.89 -9.32 -13.77
N TYR A 190 15.76 -9.25 -13.07
CA TYR A 190 14.48 -8.75 -13.57
C TYR A 190 14.02 -7.45 -12.89
N VAL A 191 14.41 -7.27 -11.62
CA VAL A 191 13.95 -6.18 -10.75
C VAL A 191 15.12 -5.44 -10.17
N ASN A 192 15.24 -4.15 -10.45
CA ASN A 192 16.30 -3.30 -9.90
C ASN A 192 15.79 -2.21 -8.93
N LYS A 193 14.46 -2.03 -8.83
CA LYS A 193 13.82 -1.07 -7.94
C LYS A 193 12.88 -1.79 -6.97
N TRP A 194 13.11 -1.58 -5.69
CA TRP A 194 12.43 -2.26 -4.60
C TRP A 194 11.89 -1.28 -3.59
N MET A 195 10.83 -1.65 -2.90
CA MET A 195 10.35 -0.98 -1.68
C MET A 195 10.22 -2.04 -0.58
N THR A 196 10.56 -1.67 0.64
CA THR A 196 10.59 -2.64 1.75
C THR A 196 9.20 -2.92 2.29
N PHE A 197 8.51 -1.91 2.80
CA PHE A 197 7.18 -1.99 3.39
C PHE A 197 6.23 -1.05 2.67
N ASN A 198 5.03 -1.53 2.36
CA ASN A 198 3.96 -0.67 1.89
C ASN A 198 3.45 0.21 3.03
N GLU A 199 3.37 1.53 2.78
CA GLU A 199 2.79 2.50 3.71
C GLU A 199 3.21 2.29 5.18
N ILE A 200 4.51 2.11 5.42
CA ILE A 200 5.06 1.75 6.74
C ILE A 200 4.55 2.65 7.88
N ASN A 201 4.17 3.88 7.58
CA ASN A 201 3.68 4.87 8.52
C ASN A 201 2.18 4.75 8.83
N ILE A 202 1.42 3.88 8.16
CA ILE A 202 -0.05 3.77 8.36
C ILE A 202 -0.42 3.34 9.79
N ILE A 203 0.47 2.60 10.45
CA ILE A 203 0.27 2.14 11.83
C ILE A 203 0.63 3.21 12.87
N MET A 204 1.12 4.39 12.44
CA MET A 204 1.46 5.48 13.35
C MET A 204 0.22 5.95 14.13
N PRO A 205 0.22 5.91 15.46
CA PRO A 205 -0.93 6.37 16.24
C PRO A 205 -1.10 7.89 16.12
N MET A 206 -2.36 8.32 15.91
CA MET A 206 -2.69 9.73 15.63
C MET A 206 -3.78 10.31 16.55
N ASP A 207 -4.24 9.52 17.54
CA ASP A 207 -5.35 9.88 18.44
C ASP A 207 -4.92 10.49 19.78
N GLY A 208 -3.61 10.50 20.08
CA GLY A 208 -3.04 10.99 21.33
C GLY A 208 -3.35 10.14 22.57
N GLN A 209 -3.89 8.93 22.40
CA GLN A 209 -4.31 8.09 23.51
C GLN A 209 -3.19 7.15 23.98
N LYS A 210 -2.91 7.15 25.28
CA LYS A 210 -2.00 6.18 25.93
C LYS A 210 -2.72 4.86 26.17
N ASN A 211 -2.79 4.01 25.14
CA ASN A 211 -3.36 2.68 25.23
C ASN A 211 -2.37 1.63 24.69
N GLU A 212 -2.62 0.36 25.01
CA GLU A 212 -1.74 -0.75 24.65
C GLU A 212 -1.55 -0.87 23.13
N ARG A 213 -2.61 -0.67 22.34
CA ARG A 213 -2.55 -0.74 20.89
C ARG A 213 -1.58 0.30 20.30
N ASN A 214 -1.69 1.56 20.75
CA ASN A 214 -0.83 2.63 20.26
C ASN A 214 0.63 2.44 20.68
N GLN A 215 0.87 1.97 21.90
CA GLN A 215 2.22 1.64 22.38
C GLN A 215 2.82 0.49 21.58
N ARG A 216 2.04 -0.56 21.32
CA ARG A 216 2.43 -1.68 20.48
C ARG A 216 2.75 -1.23 19.05
N ASN A 217 1.93 -0.41 18.43
CA ASN A 217 2.14 0.10 17.07
C ASN A 217 3.46 0.86 16.94
N LEU A 218 3.87 1.64 17.95
CA LEU A 218 5.17 2.32 17.94
C LEU A 218 6.36 1.34 18.03
N ILE A 219 6.20 0.23 18.77
CA ILE A 219 7.20 -0.84 18.80
C ILE A 219 7.24 -1.58 17.46
N TYR A 220 6.10 -1.90 16.86
CA TYR A 220 6.00 -2.51 15.53
C TYR A 220 6.69 -1.66 14.49
N LEU A 221 6.36 -0.36 14.46
CA LEU A 221 6.95 0.58 13.52
C LEU A 221 8.48 0.66 13.68
N HIS A 222 8.98 0.67 14.91
CA HIS A 222 10.43 0.62 15.16
C HIS A 222 11.07 -0.63 14.57
N ASN A 223 10.51 -1.81 14.82
CA ASN A 223 11.05 -3.07 14.33
C ASN A 223 10.99 -3.15 12.78
N GLN A 224 9.91 -2.66 12.18
CA GLN A 224 9.81 -2.56 10.72
C GLN A 224 10.83 -1.58 10.11
N LEU A 225 11.07 -0.42 10.74
CA LEU A 225 12.08 0.54 10.28
C LEU A 225 13.50 -0.05 10.34
N VAL A 226 13.82 -0.80 11.39
CA VAL A 226 15.10 -1.53 11.50
C VAL A 226 15.20 -2.64 10.44
N ALA A 227 14.13 -3.40 10.25
CA ALA A 227 14.07 -4.45 9.23
C ALA A 227 14.25 -3.87 7.81
N ALA A 228 13.61 -2.74 7.51
CA ALA A 228 13.76 -2.02 6.24
C ALA A 228 15.20 -1.59 5.99
N ALA A 229 15.87 -1.03 7.01
CA ALA A 229 17.25 -0.62 6.90
C ALA A 229 18.19 -1.81 6.67
N ARG A 230 18.04 -2.90 7.42
CA ARG A 230 18.84 -4.13 7.22
C ARG A 230 18.61 -4.75 5.84
N ALA A 231 17.36 -4.78 5.36
CA ALA A 231 17.05 -5.27 4.03
C ALA A 231 17.71 -4.41 2.95
N THR A 232 17.76 -3.08 3.12
CA THR A 232 18.47 -2.17 2.20
C THR A 232 19.97 -2.45 2.17
N ILE A 233 20.60 -2.68 3.33
CA ILE A 233 22.02 -3.08 3.41
C ILE A 233 22.24 -4.37 2.63
N VAL A 234 21.42 -5.39 2.88
CA VAL A 234 21.49 -6.70 2.21
C VAL A 234 21.32 -6.57 0.68
N ALA A 235 20.40 -5.72 0.22
CA ALA A 235 20.23 -5.48 -1.22
C ALA A 235 21.51 -4.95 -1.85
N HIS A 236 22.15 -3.93 -1.24
CA HIS A 236 23.38 -3.33 -1.76
C HIS A 236 24.60 -4.25 -1.63
N GLU A 237 24.63 -5.18 -0.66
CA GLU A 237 25.62 -6.25 -0.58
C GLU A 237 25.50 -7.26 -1.73
N ILE A 238 24.25 -7.60 -2.13
CA ILE A 238 23.97 -8.53 -3.22
C ILE A 238 24.29 -7.90 -4.58
N ASP A 239 23.83 -6.67 -4.79
CA ASP A 239 24.14 -5.86 -5.97
C ASP A 239 24.02 -4.36 -5.64
N PRO A 240 25.12 -3.58 -5.70
CA PRO A 240 25.12 -2.15 -5.40
C PRO A 240 24.31 -1.30 -6.37
N ASN A 241 23.86 -1.86 -7.50
CA ASN A 241 22.98 -1.17 -8.45
C ASN A 241 21.48 -1.28 -8.10
N LEU A 242 21.11 -2.18 -7.20
CA LEU A 242 19.74 -2.24 -6.71
C LEU A 242 19.38 -0.93 -6.01
N LYS A 243 18.14 -0.47 -6.23
CA LYS A 243 17.59 0.71 -5.60
C LYS A 243 16.46 0.31 -4.66
N VAL A 244 16.61 0.68 -3.40
CA VAL A 244 15.63 0.36 -2.36
C VAL A 244 15.02 1.63 -1.81
N GLY A 245 13.73 1.82 -2.04
CA GLY A 245 12.95 2.97 -1.55
C GLY A 245 12.18 2.64 -0.26
N CYS A 246 11.86 3.68 0.48
CA CYS A 246 10.75 3.63 1.43
C CYS A 246 9.43 3.83 0.69
N MET A 247 8.32 3.31 1.24
CA MET A 247 6.99 3.59 0.72
C MET A 247 6.08 4.07 1.85
N LEU A 248 5.48 5.24 1.65
CA LEU A 248 4.79 6.01 2.68
C LEU A 248 3.37 6.37 2.24
N CYS A 249 2.42 6.16 3.14
CA CYS A 249 1.09 6.73 3.00
C CYS A 249 1.17 8.25 3.13
N THR A 250 0.54 8.97 2.21
CA THR A 250 0.40 10.42 2.30
C THR A 250 -1.06 10.84 2.41
N ASN A 251 -1.30 11.86 3.20
CA ASN A 251 -2.58 12.54 3.28
C ASN A 251 -2.32 14.02 3.50
N MET A 252 -2.76 14.85 2.55
CA MET A 252 -2.65 16.29 2.73
C MET A 252 -3.68 16.76 3.76
N ALA A 253 -3.22 17.35 4.85
CA ALA A 253 -4.09 17.94 5.84
C ALA A 253 -4.07 19.48 5.71
N TYR A 254 -5.25 20.12 5.77
CA TYR A 254 -5.40 21.56 5.82
C TYR A 254 -5.86 22.01 7.21
N PRO A 255 -5.46 23.19 7.69
CA PRO A 255 -6.08 23.76 8.88
C PRO A 255 -7.51 24.19 8.54
N LEU A 256 -8.47 23.96 9.45
CA LEU A 256 -9.86 24.39 9.26
C LEU A 256 -9.98 25.93 9.21
N THR A 257 -9.20 26.60 10.03
CA THR A 257 -9.24 28.07 10.18
C THR A 257 -7.83 28.68 10.09
N PRO A 258 -7.71 30.00 9.91
CA PRO A 258 -6.43 30.70 10.02
C PRO A 258 -5.93 30.83 11.48
N ASP A 259 -6.56 30.20 12.46
CA ASP A 259 -6.06 30.14 13.83
C ASP A 259 -4.64 29.56 13.84
N PRO A 260 -3.65 30.25 14.45
CA PRO A 260 -2.30 29.71 14.57
C PRO A 260 -2.23 28.32 15.21
N LEU A 261 -3.17 27.95 16.08
CA LEU A 261 -3.23 26.63 16.69
C LEU A 261 -3.65 25.55 15.67
N ASP A 262 -4.59 25.82 14.78
CA ASP A 262 -4.96 24.94 13.69
C ASP A 262 -3.78 24.72 12.71
N ALA A 263 -3.05 25.80 12.40
CA ALA A 263 -1.86 25.73 11.56
C ALA A 263 -0.75 24.89 12.20
N MET A 264 -0.55 25.02 13.51
CA MET A 264 0.41 24.21 14.27
C MET A 264 -0.02 22.75 14.37
N GLU A 265 -1.31 22.46 14.56
CA GLU A 265 -1.83 21.10 14.58
C GLU A 265 -1.65 20.41 13.20
N ARG A 266 -1.92 21.12 12.11
CA ARG A 266 -1.63 20.64 10.75
C ARG A 266 -0.16 20.26 10.58
N TYR A 267 0.74 21.12 11.02
CA TYR A 267 2.18 20.89 10.93
C TYR A 267 2.61 19.69 11.78
N ARG A 268 2.09 19.59 13.01
CA ARG A 268 2.34 18.48 13.91
C ARG A 268 1.87 17.15 13.32
N LYS A 269 0.65 17.07 12.77
CA LYS A 269 0.13 15.87 12.09
C LYS A 269 1.03 15.45 10.93
N PHE A 270 1.54 16.37 10.14
CA PHE A 270 2.51 16.04 9.09
C PHE A 270 3.83 15.51 9.64
N GLN A 271 4.35 16.10 10.73
CA GLN A 271 5.54 15.56 11.40
C GLN A 271 5.32 14.15 11.90
N ASP A 272 4.23 13.93 12.63
CA ASP A 272 3.97 12.66 13.30
C ASP A 272 3.66 11.55 12.31
N PHE A 273 2.75 11.80 11.39
CA PHE A 273 2.30 10.78 10.44
C PHE A 273 3.35 10.49 9.35
N PHE A 274 3.90 11.52 8.73
CA PHE A 274 4.79 11.34 7.58
C PHE A 274 6.27 11.43 7.96
N CYS A 275 6.69 12.54 8.58
CA CYS A 275 8.11 12.83 8.75
C CYS A 275 8.80 11.87 9.73
N TYR A 276 8.10 11.32 10.72
CA TYR A 276 8.70 10.35 11.66
C TYR A 276 9.33 9.16 10.92
N SER A 277 8.58 8.52 10.07
CA SER A 277 9.06 7.36 9.30
C SER A 277 9.95 7.76 8.13
N ALA A 278 9.62 8.85 7.43
CA ALA A 278 10.40 9.34 6.29
C ALA A 278 11.80 9.82 6.71
N ASP A 279 11.92 10.63 7.78
CA ASP A 279 13.23 11.07 8.29
C ASP A 279 14.07 9.88 8.72
N THR A 280 13.47 8.91 9.40
CA THR A 280 14.19 7.73 9.88
C THR A 280 14.78 6.93 8.73
N GLN A 281 14.04 6.71 7.65
CA GLN A 281 14.50 5.95 6.49
C GLN A 281 15.42 6.74 5.56
N MET A 282 15.16 8.04 5.37
CA MET A 282 15.93 8.86 4.44
C MET A 282 17.21 9.44 5.07
N ARG A 283 17.21 9.71 6.38
CA ARG A 283 18.34 10.32 7.10
C ARG A 283 19.12 9.33 7.94
N GLY A 284 18.52 8.17 8.25
CA GLY A 284 19.14 7.12 9.04
C GLY A 284 19.08 7.32 10.56
N TYR A 285 18.22 8.21 11.03
CA TYR A 285 18.02 8.46 12.47
C TYR A 285 16.65 9.04 12.76
N TYR A 286 16.16 8.82 13.98
CA TYR A 286 14.91 9.42 14.45
C TYR A 286 14.98 10.94 14.52
N PRO A 287 13.96 11.67 14.01
CA PRO A 287 13.93 13.11 14.13
C PRO A 287 13.83 13.56 15.60
N PRO A 288 14.29 14.78 15.94
CA PRO A 288 14.28 15.25 17.32
C PRO A 288 12.88 15.23 17.98
N PHE A 289 11.81 15.42 17.22
CA PHE A 289 10.44 15.40 17.72
C PHE A 289 9.92 13.98 18.03
N ALA A 290 10.62 12.90 17.66
CA ALA A 290 10.26 11.54 18.03
C ALA A 290 10.12 11.36 19.54
N LYS A 291 10.99 12.03 20.33
CA LYS A 291 10.92 12.00 21.78
C LYS A 291 9.56 12.49 22.31
N ARG A 292 9.01 13.58 21.74
CA ARG A 292 7.68 14.08 22.07
C ARG A 292 6.60 13.03 21.83
N ILE A 293 6.66 12.34 20.69
CA ILE A 293 5.70 11.26 20.33
C ILE A 293 5.78 10.13 21.38
N TRP A 294 6.97 9.66 21.71
CA TRP A 294 7.16 8.60 22.68
C TRP A 294 6.65 8.97 24.07
N GLU A 295 6.88 10.21 24.51
CA GLU A 295 6.35 10.74 25.78
C GLU A 295 4.82 10.86 25.75
N GLU A 296 4.25 11.29 24.63
CA GLU A 296 2.81 11.41 24.43
C GLU A 296 2.09 10.08 24.53
N TYR A 297 2.63 9.04 23.90
CA TYR A 297 2.05 7.67 23.96
C TYR A 297 2.55 6.83 25.12
N GLY A 298 3.53 7.32 25.88
CA GLY A 298 4.04 6.66 27.10
C GLY A 298 4.86 5.40 26.80
N VAL A 299 5.51 5.31 25.66
CA VAL A 299 6.40 4.21 25.27
C VAL A 299 7.60 4.75 24.47
N THR A 300 8.77 4.26 24.81
CA THR A 300 9.99 4.48 24.02
C THR A 300 10.46 3.14 23.49
N PRO A 301 10.55 2.95 22.16
CA PRO A 301 11.12 1.73 21.59
C PRO A 301 12.55 1.49 22.11
N GLU A 302 12.92 0.23 22.26
CA GLU A 302 14.30 -0.14 22.59
C GLU A 302 15.18 0.03 21.36
N ILE A 303 15.97 1.10 21.31
CA ILE A 303 16.86 1.43 20.21
C ILE A 303 18.28 1.04 20.58
N THR A 304 18.74 -0.11 20.11
CA THR A 304 20.08 -0.62 20.38
C THR A 304 21.16 0.19 19.64
N LYS A 305 22.41 -0.02 19.98
CA LYS A 305 23.55 0.55 19.23
C LYS A 305 23.55 0.04 17.78
N GLN A 306 23.29 -1.25 17.60
CA GLN A 306 23.21 -1.87 16.27
C GLN A 306 22.09 -1.27 15.42
N ASP A 307 20.88 -1.02 16.01
CA ASP A 307 19.78 -0.40 15.28
C ASP A 307 20.17 0.99 14.73
N LYS A 308 20.92 1.77 15.51
CA LYS A 308 21.40 3.09 15.05
C LYS A 308 22.40 2.98 13.89
N GLU A 309 23.25 1.97 13.93
CA GLU A 309 24.20 1.68 12.86
C GLU A 309 23.46 1.18 11.60
N ASP A 310 22.50 0.28 11.76
CA ASP A 310 21.69 -0.26 10.67
C ASP A 310 20.86 0.84 9.99
N LEU A 311 20.15 1.66 10.77
CA LEU A 311 19.39 2.78 10.23
C LEU A 311 20.28 3.76 9.45
N MET A 312 21.48 4.09 9.96
CA MET A 312 22.39 5.02 9.32
C MET A 312 22.96 4.45 8.00
N ASN A 313 23.24 3.16 7.94
CA ASN A 313 23.85 2.49 6.78
C ASN A 313 22.81 2.03 5.75
N GLY A 314 21.58 1.74 6.19
CA GLY A 314 20.48 1.24 5.37
C GLY A 314 19.47 2.32 4.96
N LYS A 315 19.93 3.53 4.63
CA LYS A 315 19.06 4.61 4.14
C LYS A 315 18.46 4.26 2.80
N SER A 316 17.22 4.70 2.59
CA SER A 316 16.51 4.50 1.34
C SER A 316 17.09 5.35 0.19
N ASP A 317 17.12 4.79 -1.02
CA ASP A 317 17.61 5.47 -2.23
C ASP A 317 16.60 6.46 -2.84
N PHE A 318 15.30 6.22 -2.64
CA PHE A 318 14.21 7.04 -3.16
C PHE A 318 12.99 6.98 -2.23
N ILE A 319 12.02 7.87 -2.46
CA ILE A 319 10.76 7.91 -1.73
C ILE A 319 9.63 7.44 -2.64
N GLY A 320 9.04 6.28 -2.34
CA GLY A 320 7.73 5.86 -2.83
C GLY A 320 6.64 6.43 -1.93
N PHE A 321 5.51 6.81 -2.50
CA PHE A 321 4.37 7.28 -1.73
C PHE A 321 3.04 6.94 -2.41
N SER A 322 1.97 6.90 -1.62
CA SER A 322 0.58 6.83 -2.09
C SER A 322 -0.13 8.15 -1.83
N TYR A 323 -1.09 8.51 -2.69
CA TYR A 323 -1.98 9.64 -2.47
C TYR A 323 -3.38 9.35 -2.98
N TYR A 324 -4.39 9.47 -2.11
CA TYR A 324 -5.80 9.24 -2.48
C TYR A 324 -6.73 10.40 -2.15
N SER A 325 -6.46 11.09 -1.05
CA SER A 325 -7.36 12.11 -0.52
C SER A 325 -6.61 13.11 0.36
N SER A 326 -7.31 14.18 0.72
CA SER A 326 -6.88 15.14 1.74
C SER A 326 -7.91 15.20 2.86
N GLY A 327 -7.55 15.86 3.95
CA GLY A 327 -8.40 16.03 5.10
C GLY A 327 -8.25 17.42 5.75
N ILE A 328 -9.03 17.66 6.78
CA ILE A 328 -8.93 18.88 7.60
C ILE A 328 -8.62 18.49 9.03
N VAL A 329 -7.76 19.27 9.65
CA VAL A 329 -7.46 19.23 11.09
C VAL A 329 -7.84 20.53 11.76
N THR A 330 -8.27 20.45 13.00
CA THR A 330 -8.63 21.62 13.79
C THR A 330 -8.51 21.35 15.29
N THR A 331 -8.26 22.40 16.06
CA THR A 331 -8.32 22.41 17.53
C THR A 331 -9.71 22.85 18.05
N HIS A 332 -10.60 23.26 17.15
CA HIS A 332 -11.96 23.65 17.47
C HIS A 332 -12.91 22.46 17.46
N LYS A 333 -14.02 22.59 18.22
CA LYS A 333 -15.10 21.60 18.12
C LYS A 333 -15.80 21.70 16.79
N VAL A 334 -16.11 20.55 16.20
CA VAL A 334 -16.82 20.42 14.94
C VAL A 334 -18.04 19.51 15.18
N ASP A 335 -19.16 19.85 14.55
CA ASP A 335 -20.37 19.07 14.62
C ASP A 335 -20.22 17.74 13.85
N ASP A 336 -20.83 16.67 14.34
CA ASP A 336 -20.72 15.32 13.77
C ASP A 336 -21.12 15.25 12.28
N ASP A 337 -22.07 16.05 11.83
CA ASP A 337 -22.50 16.13 10.43
C ASP A 337 -21.39 16.60 9.47
N ASN A 338 -20.36 17.26 9.99
CA ASN A 338 -19.19 17.71 9.22
C ASN A 338 -18.05 16.69 9.20
N HIS A 339 -18.27 15.48 9.68
CA HIS A 339 -17.29 14.41 9.63
C HIS A 339 -17.40 13.56 8.36
N THR A 340 -16.28 12.95 7.96
CA THR A 340 -16.21 11.96 6.86
C THR A 340 -15.37 10.76 7.29
N GLY A 341 -15.78 9.57 6.91
CA GLY A 341 -15.04 8.33 7.19
C GLY A 341 -13.82 8.10 6.29
N GLY A 342 -13.63 8.93 5.27
CA GLY A 342 -12.58 8.73 4.26
C GLY A 342 -11.25 9.43 4.55
N ASN A 343 -11.17 10.27 5.59
CA ASN A 343 -9.96 11.01 5.92
C ASN A 343 -9.09 10.24 6.92
N ILE A 344 -7.81 10.10 6.59
CA ILE A 344 -6.82 9.44 7.47
C ILE A 344 -6.39 10.38 8.61
N LEU A 345 -6.15 11.66 8.32
CA LEU A 345 -5.62 12.66 9.26
C LEU A 345 -6.69 13.64 9.75
N GLY A 346 -7.79 13.14 10.23
CA GLY A 346 -8.84 13.97 10.81
C GLY A 346 -10.19 13.75 10.13
N PRO A 347 -11.24 13.70 10.93
CA PRO A 347 -12.57 13.33 10.43
C PRO A 347 -13.28 14.46 9.70
N VAL A 348 -12.79 15.70 9.73
CA VAL A 348 -13.51 16.88 9.27
C VAL A 348 -13.53 16.98 7.75
N LYS A 349 -14.71 17.20 7.17
CA LYS A 349 -14.89 17.41 5.73
C LYS A 349 -14.33 18.76 5.28
N ASN A 350 -13.64 18.74 4.16
CA ASN A 350 -13.30 19.98 3.44
C ASN A 350 -14.51 20.42 2.61
N PRO A 351 -15.11 21.60 2.89
CA PRO A 351 -16.32 22.06 2.20
C PRO A 351 -16.10 22.38 0.72
N TYR A 352 -14.87 22.49 0.27
CA TYR A 352 -14.51 22.82 -1.11
C TYR A 352 -14.30 21.58 -2.00
N LEU A 353 -14.31 20.38 -1.42
CA LEU A 353 -13.98 19.14 -2.12
C LEU A 353 -15.19 18.21 -2.24
N LYS A 354 -15.30 17.54 -3.38
CA LYS A 354 -16.21 16.42 -3.58
C LYS A 354 -15.64 15.14 -2.98
N ALA A 355 -16.49 14.20 -2.66
CA ALA A 355 -16.09 12.89 -2.16
C ALA A 355 -16.74 11.76 -2.98
N ASN A 356 -16.09 10.59 -3.02
CA ASN A 356 -16.66 9.36 -3.56
C ASN A 356 -17.65 8.72 -2.56
N ALA A 357 -18.24 7.57 -2.93
CA ALA A 357 -19.22 6.85 -2.11
C ALA A 357 -18.68 6.39 -0.74
N TRP A 358 -17.37 6.25 -0.59
CA TRP A 358 -16.70 5.88 0.66
C TRP A 358 -16.21 7.09 1.47
N GLY A 359 -16.56 8.30 1.06
CA GLY A 359 -16.21 9.55 1.77
C GLY A 359 -14.78 10.05 1.50
N TRP A 360 -14.06 9.51 0.52
CA TRP A 360 -12.73 9.97 0.13
C TRP A 360 -12.85 11.27 -0.67
N GLN A 361 -12.24 12.33 -0.17
CA GLN A 361 -12.30 13.64 -0.80
C GLN A 361 -11.26 13.76 -1.92
N ILE A 362 -11.72 14.15 -3.09
CA ILE A 362 -10.93 14.25 -4.34
C ILE A 362 -10.20 15.59 -4.35
N ASP A 363 -8.86 15.56 -4.27
CA ASP A 363 -8.04 16.76 -4.16
C ASP A 363 -6.75 16.69 -5.00
N PRO A 364 -6.82 16.98 -6.29
CA PRO A 364 -5.62 17.03 -7.15
C PRO A 364 -4.61 18.09 -6.73
N VAL A 365 -5.06 19.24 -6.21
CA VAL A 365 -4.17 20.30 -5.75
C VAL A 365 -3.41 19.89 -4.48
N GLY A 366 -4.08 19.15 -3.59
CA GLY A 366 -3.44 18.54 -2.43
C GLY A 366 -2.34 17.53 -2.81
N PHE A 367 -2.54 16.80 -3.90
CA PHE A 367 -1.52 15.89 -4.47
C PHE A 367 -0.25 16.67 -4.87
N ARG A 368 -0.39 17.75 -5.64
CA ARG A 368 0.74 18.63 -5.99
C ARG A 368 1.40 19.22 -4.75
N HIS A 369 0.62 19.73 -3.80
CA HIS A 369 1.14 20.30 -2.56
C HIS A 369 1.94 19.28 -1.77
N MET A 370 1.46 18.03 -1.67
CA MET A 370 2.17 16.95 -0.97
C MET A 370 3.50 16.62 -1.63
N MET A 371 3.54 16.56 -2.95
CA MET A 371 4.78 16.35 -3.70
C MET A 371 5.83 17.45 -3.41
N HIS A 372 5.43 18.72 -3.35
CA HIS A 372 6.33 19.79 -2.96
C HIS A 372 6.83 19.64 -1.52
N LEU A 373 5.96 19.32 -0.56
CA LEU A 373 6.38 19.13 0.83
C LEU A 373 7.43 18.02 0.98
N ILE A 374 7.29 16.94 0.22
CA ILE A 374 8.26 15.84 0.22
C ILE A 374 9.56 16.27 -0.47
N ASN A 375 9.46 16.85 -1.67
CA ASN A 375 10.62 17.31 -2.44
C ASN A 375 11.46 18.32 -1.67
N ASP A 376 10.83 19.35 -1.10
CA ASP A 376 11.52 20.41 -0.37
C ASP A 376 12.22 19.90 0.89
N ARG A 377 11.68 18.85 1.52
CA ARG A 377 12.27 18.29 2.74
C ARG A 377 13.44 17.35 2.47
N TYR A 378 13.37 16.56 1.41
CA TYR A 378 14.32 15.44 1.17
C TYR A 378 15.20 15.64 -0.05
N ASN A 379 14.75 16.39 -1.05
CA ASN A 379 15.45 16.58 -2.33
C ASN A 379 15.95 15.24 -2.92
N ALA A 380 15.10 14.21 -2.87
CA ALA A 380 15.39 12.85 -3.30
C ALA A 380 14.51 12.46 -4.49
N PRO A 381 14.90 11.46 -5.30
CA PRO A 381 14.00 10.90 -6.31
C PRO A 381 12.71 10.39 -5.68
N MET A 382 11.58 10.65 -6.34
CA MET A 382 10.26 10.29 -5.86
C MET A 382 9.53 9.42 -6.87
N PHE A 383 8.70 8.51 -6.39
CA PHE A 383 7.84 7.64 -7.18
C PHE A 383 6.44 7.61 -6.57
N ASP A 384 5.43 8.03 -7.34
CA ASP A 384 4.05 7.83 -6.92
C ASP A 384 3.63 6.39 -7.21
N VAL A 385 3.50 5.61 -6.13
CA VAL A 385 3.24 4.17 -6.18
C VAL A 385 1.75 3.88 -6.33
N GLU A 386 0.93 4.72 -5.70
CA GLU A 386 -0.52 4.49 -5.64
C GLU A 386 -1.29 5.81 -5.68
N ASN A 387 -2.05 5.99 -6.76
CA ASN A 387 -3.06 7.02 -6.87
C ASN A 387 -4.28 6.45 -7.60
N GLY A 388 -5.49 6.59 -7.06
CA GLY A 388 -6.67 6.00 -7.68
C GLY A 388 -7.96 6.26 -6.92
N ILE A 389 -9.06 5.81 -7.50
CA ILE A 389 -10.40 5.98 -6.93
C ILE A 389 -11.20 4.67 -7.04
N GLY A 390 -11.82 4.27 -5.92
CA GLY A 390 -12.81 3.19 -5.92
C GLY A 390 -14.18 3.75 -6.35
N LEU A 391 -14.82 3.06 -7.30
CA LEU A 391 -16.14 3.41 -7.84
C LEU A 391 -17.05 2.17 -7.88
N ILE A 392 -18.36 2.38 -7.90
CA ILE A 392 -19.34 1.33 -8.15
C ILE A 392 -19.59 1.33 -9.66
N GLU A 393 -19.12 0.29 -10.34
CA GLU A 393 -19.13 0.18 -11.78
C GLU A 393 -19.55 -1.23 -12.21
N LYS A 394 -20.25 -1.31 -13.35
CA LYS A 394 -20.64 -2.57 -13.99
C LYS A 394 -20.55 -2.42 -15.50
N GLU A 395 -20.39 -3.53 -16.20
CA GLU A 395 -20.51 -3.56 -17.65
C GLU A 395 -21.92 -3.18 -18.10
N GLY A 396 -22.01 -2.39 -19.16
CA GLY A 396 -23.24 -2.08 -19.86
C GLY A 396 -23.74 -3.24 -20.73
N GLU A 397 -24.90 -3.06 -21.36
CA GLU A 397 -25.45 -4.04 -22.31
C GLU A 397 -24.56 -4.28 -23.56
N ASP A 398 -23.68 -3.34 -23.85
CA ASP A 398 -22.67 -3.40 -24.91
C ASP A 398 -21.37 -4.15 -24.51
N GLY A 399 -21.31 -4.66 -23.26
CA GLY A 399 -20.13 -5.35 -22.73
C GLY A 399 -18.97 -4.43 -22.40
N ILE A 400 -19.21 -3.11 -22.25
CA ILE A 400 -18.19 -2.11 -21.89
C ILE A 400 -18.54 -1.50 -20.53
N CYS A 401 -17.55 -1.36 -19.69
CA CYS A 401 -17.68 -0.58 -18.46
C CYS A 401 -17.29 0.89 -18.76
N HIS A 402 -18.30 1.76 -18.81
CA HIS A 402 -18.13 3.19 -19.01
C HIS A 402 -17.80 3.87 -17.68
N ASP A 403 -16.57 4.40 -17.54
CA ASP A 403 -16.05 4.94 -16.29
C ASP A 403 -15.51 6.39 -16.39
N PRO A 404 -16.32 7.34 -16.86
CA PRO A 404 -15.87 8.73 -17.08
C PRO A 404 -15.41 9.42 -15.77
N ALA A 405 -15.92 9.02 -14.62
CA ALA A 405 -15.49 9.57 -13.33
C ALA A 405 -14.06 9.17 -12.97
N ARG A 406 -13.60 7.99 -13.37
CA ARG A 406 -12.22 7.55 -13.22
C ARG A 406 -11.29 8.34 -14.13
N ILE A 407 -11.68 8.52 -15.39
CA ILE A 407 -10.94 9.35 -16.35
C ILE A 407 -10.76 10.76 -15.80
N GLU A 408 -11.84 11.39 -15.31
CA GLU A 408 -11.78 12.73 -14.74
C GLU A 408 -10.88 12.81 -13.52
N TYR A 409 -10.97 11.82 -12.60
CA TYR A 409 -10.08 11.76 -11.43
C TYR A 409 -8.61 11.75 -11.83
N HIS A 410 -8.21 10.82 -12.69
CA HIS A 410 -6.81 10.70 -13.11
C HIS A 410 -6.35 11.88 -13.96
N ARG A 411 -7.21 12.40 -14.82
CA ARG A 411 -6.91 13.60 -15.64
C ARG A 411 -6.51 14.77 -14.74
N GLU A 412 -7.30 15.09 -13.74
CA GLU A 412 -7.04 16.22 -12.87
C GLU A 412 -5.80 16.01 -11.98
N HIS A 413 -5.57 14.77 -11.49
CA HIS A 413 -4.35 14.46 -10.73
C HIS A 413 -3.09 14.52 -11.62
N ILE A 414 -3.13 14.00 -12.83
CA ILE A 414 -1.99 14.06 -13.78
C ILE A 414 -1.68 15.51 -14.18
N LYS A 415 -2.69 16.36 -14.37
CA LYS A 415 -2.48 17.81 -14.61
C LYS A 415 -1.71 18.47 -13.47
N GLU A 416 -2.08 18.21 -12.23
CA GLU A 416 -1.39 18.77 -11.06
C GLU A 416 0.00 18.16 -10.86
N MET A 417 0.16 16.86 -11.12
CA MET A 417 1.45 16.19 -11.12
C MET A 417 2.40 16.78 -12.18
N LYS A 418 1.90 17.06 -13.39
CA LYS A 418 2.68 17.73 -14.44
C LYS A 418 3.19 19.10 -14.00
N LYS A 419 2.33 19.91 -13.37
CA LYS A 419 2.74 21.21 -12.79
C LYS A 419 3.83 21.03 -11.73
N ALA A 420 3.70 20.05 -10.82
CA ALA A 420 4.72 19.79 -9.81
C ALA A 420 6.09 19.47 -10.45
N VAL A 421 6.11 18.64 -11.48
CA VAL A 421 7.35 18.32 -12.22
C VAL A 421 7.93 19.56 -12.92
N GLU A 422 7.09 20.38 -13.55
CA GLU A 422 7.50 21.65 -14.16
C GLU A 422 8.05 22.67 -13.14
N GLU A 423 7.60 22.59 -11.91
CA GLU A 423 8.05 23.39 -10.77
C GLU A 423 9.30 22.82 -10.07
N GLY A 424 9.85 21.70 -10.56
CA GLY A 424 11.13 21.15 -10.11
C GLY A 424 11.02 19.97 -9.16
N VAL A 425 9.85 19.38 -8.97
CA VAL A 425 9.72 18.14 -8.21
C VAL A 425 10.41 16.97 -8.95
N ASN A 426 11.29 16.25 -8.26
CA ASN A 426 12.06 15.15 -8.82
C ASN A 426 11.24 13.84 -8.81
N LEU A 427 10.19 13.79 -9.59
CA LEU A 427 9.34 12.61 -9.77
C LEU A 427 9.78 11.82 -10.99
N PHE A 428 10.06 10.51 -10.83
CA PHE A 428 10.53 9.68 -11.93
C PHE A 428 9.51 8.67 -12.46
N GLY A 429 8.33 8.55 -11.81
CA GLY A 429 7.28 7.66 -12.27
C GLY A 429 5.98 7.77 -11.47
N TYR A 430 4.94 7.19 -12.05
CA TYR A 430 3.56 7.19 -11.56
C TYR A 430 2.91 5.85 -11.87
N THR A 431 2.30 5.23 -10.86
CA THR A 431 1.49 4.03 -11.02
C THR A 431 0.11 4.24 -10.42
N THR A 432 -0.92 3.92 -11.21
CA THR A 432 -2.31 3.99 -10.75
C THR A 432 -2.62 2.81 -9.85
N TRP A 433 -3.28 3.07 -8.72
CA TRP A 433 -3.71 1.98 -7.85
C TRP A 433 -4.86 1.19 -8.45
N GLY A 434 -4.70 -0.14 -8.43
CA GLY A 434 -5.71 -1.06 -8.93
C GLY A 434 -5.89 -0.98 -10.43
N CYS A 435 -4.81 -0.99 -11.22
CA CYS A 435 -4.89 -0.92 -12.68
C CYS A 435 -5.78 -1.98 -13.34
N ILE A 436 -6.08 -3.04 -12.64
CA ILE A 436 -7.11 -4.06 -12.87
C ILE A 436 -7.96 -4.16 -11.60
N ASP A 437 -9.25 -4.46 -11.72
CA ASP A 437 -10.13 -4.59 -10.56
C ASP A 437 -9.62 -5.68 -9.60
N LEU A 438 -9.64 -5.37 -8.32
CA LEU A 438 -9.07 -6.19 -7.25
C LEU A 438 -9.84 -6.01 -5.94
N VAL A 439 -9.61 -6.92 -4.98
CA VAL A 439 -10.24 -6.85 -3.66
C VAL A 439 -9.81 -5.58 -2.93
N SER A 440 -10.76 -4.78 -2.48
CA SER A 440 -10.48 -3.58 -1.68
C SER A 440 -9.84 -3.93 -0.33
N ALA A 441 -8.69 -3.36 0.01
CA ALA A 441 -7.98 -3.66 1.25
C ALA A 441 -8.85 -3.42 2.50
N GLY A 442 -9.44 -2.24 2.62
CA GLY A 442 -10.18 -1.83 3.82
C GLY A 442 -11.55 -2.46 3.95
N THR A 443 -12.25 -2.75 2.83
CA THR A 443 -13.62 -3.27 2.86
C THR A 443 -13.74 -4.73 2.40
N GLY A 444 -12.71 -5.30 1.76
CA GLY A 444 -12.76 -6.66 1.22
C GLY A 444 -13.70 -6.84 0.03
N GLN A 445 -14.19 -5.73 -0.56
CA GLN A 445 -15.18 -5.74 -1.64
C GLN A 445 -14.53 -5.89 -3.00
N MET A 446 -15.12 -6.69 -3.87
CA MET A 446 -14.87 -6.72 -5.31
C MET A 446 -15.75 -5.72 -6.09
N ASP A 447 -16.94 -5.37 -5.56
CA ASP A 447 -17.80 -4.34 -6.15
C ASP A 447 -17.24 -2.92 -6.07
N LYS A 448 -16.21 -2.70 -5.24
CA LYS A 448 -15.44 -1.47 -5.21
C LYS A 448 -14.36 -1.51 -6.28
N LYS A 449 -14.74 -1.15 -7.50
CA LYS A 449 -13.88 -1.22 -8.68
C LYS A 449 -12.84 -0.11 -8.70
N TYR A 450 -11.58 -0.46 -8.98
CA TYR A 450 -10.45 0.47 -9.05
C TYR A 450 -9.80 0.52 -10.44
N GLY A 451 -9.98 -0.54 -11.22
CA GLY A 451 -9.19 -0.81 -12.42
C GLY A 451 -9.58 -0.02 -13.65
N PHE A 452 -8.65 0.05 -14.61
CA PHE A 452 -8.87 0.32 -16.01
C PHE A 452 -9.30 -0.94 -16.77
N ILE A 453 -9.08 -2.09 -16.17
CA ILE A 453 -9.50 -3.40 -16.64
C ILE A 453 -10.57 -3.89 -15.66
N TYR A 454 -11.77 -4.15 -16.19
CA TYR A 454 -12.86 -4.74 -15.45
C TYR A 454 -12.58 -6.23 -15.20
N VAL A 455 -12.93 -6.70 -14.03
CA VAL A 455 -12.98 -8.13 -13.68
C VAL A 455 -14.39 -8.46 -13.26
N ASP A 456 -14.99 -9.43 -13.92
CA ASP A 456 -16.35 -9.90 -13.61
C ASP A 456 -16.35 -10.76 -12.35
N MET A 457 -16.50 -10.11 -11.23
CA MET A 457 -16.67 -10.70 -9.90
C MET A 457 -17.32 -9.70 -8.98
N ASP A 458 -18.31 -10.15 -8.21
CA ASP A 458 -18.98 -9.36 -7.18
C ASP A 458 -18.52 -9.75 -5.75
N ASP A 459 -19.12 -9.10 -4.74
CA ASP A 459 -18.76 -9.33 -3.33
C ASP A 459 -19.20 -10.73 -2.83
N GLU A 460 -20.13 -11.39 -3.50
CA GLU A 460 -20.63 -12.74 -3.20
C GLU A 460 -19.86 -13.83 -3.94
N GLY A 461 -18.94 -13.46 -4.84
CA GLY A 461 -18.16 -14.40 -5.65
C GLY A 461 -18.85 -14.87 -6.92
N ASN A 462 -19.89 -14.18 -7.37
CA ASN A 462 -20.50 -14.43 -8.67
C ASN A 462 -19.71 -13.75 -9.78
N GLY A 463 -19.73 -14.35 -10.98
CA GLY A 463 -18.99 -13.90 -12.14
C GLY A 463 -18.12 -15.00 -12.70
N ASP A 464 -17.51 -14.79 -13.85
CA ASP A 464 -16.63 -15.75 -14.51
C ASP A 464 -15.16 -15.31 -14.61
N LEU A 465 -14.85 -14.17 -13.95
CA LEU A 465 -13.52 -13.55 -13.91
C LEU A 465 -13.03 -13.11 -15.30
N HIS A 466 -13.90 -12.91 -16.29
CA HIS A 466 -13.44 -12.36 -17.56
C HIS A 466 -12.90 -10.93 -17.38
N ARG A 467 -11.97 -10.55 -18.26
CA ARG A 467 -11.37 -9.23 -18.31
C ARG A 467 -11.95 -8.46 -19.47
N SER A 468 -12.45 -7.25 -19.21
CA SER A 468 -12.82 -6.32 -20.26
C SER A 468 -12.13 -4.96 -20.08
N ARG A 469 -11.94 -4.25 -21.20
CA ARG A 469 -11.29 -2.94 -21.20
C ARG A 469 -12.35 -1.87 -20.96
N LYS A 470 -12.16 -1.07 -19.88
CA LYS A 470 -13.02 0.10 -19.61
C LYS A 470 -12.66 1.26 -20.55
N ASP A 471 -13.48 2.30 -20.58
CA ASP A 471 -13.17 3.52 -21.33
C ASP A 471 -11.84 4.13 -20.89
N SER A 472 -11.58 4.11 -19.59
CA SER A 472 -10.32 4.58 -18.98
C SER A 472 -9.09 3.81 -19.45
N PHE A 473 -9.22 2.56 -19.90
CA PHE A 473 -8.11 1.80 -20.47
C PHE A 473 -7.55 2.48 -21.73
N TYR A 474 -8.43 2.86 -22.64
CA TYR A 474 -8.05 3.51 -23.89
C TYR A 474 -7.57 4.93 -23.67
N TRP A 475 -8.20 5.64 -22.74
CA TRP A 475 -7.76 6.97 -22.32
C TRP A 475 -6.34 6.93 -21.75
N TYR A 476 -6.07 6.03 -20.79
CA TYR A 476 -4.76 5.96 -20.15
C TYR A 476 -3.66 5.47 -21.11
N LYS A 477 -3.99 4.57 -22.04
CA LYS A 477 -3.11 4.18 -23.15
C LYS A 477 -2.64 5.40 -23.96
N LYS A 478 -3.54 6.33 -24.24
CA LYS A 478 -3.24 7.59 -24.96
C LYS A 478 -2.36 8.50 -24.09
N VAL A 479 -2.66 8.63 -22.80
CA VAL A 479 -1.84 9.40 -21.86
C VAL A 479 -0.39 8.89 -21.85
N ILE A 480 -0.20 7.58 -21.73
CA ILE A 480 1.13 6.95 -21.72
C ILE A 480 1.85 7.21 -23.06
N ALA A 481 1.19 6.95 -24.19
CA ALA A 481 1.78 7.13 -25.52
C ALA A 481 2.24 8.56 -25.78
N SER A 482 1.56 9.55 -25.21
CA SER A 482 1.91 10.98 -25.30
C SER A 482 2.87 11.45 -24.20
N ASN A 483 3.33 10.57 -23.32
CA ASN A 483 4.09 10.93 -22.11
C ASN A 483 3.37 12.01 -21.27
N GLY A 484 2.04 11.87 -21.09
CA GLY A 484 1.22 12.77 -20.28
C GLY A 484 0.88 14.12 -20.96
N GLU A 485 1.09 14.25 -22.27
CA GLU A 485 0.75 15.49 -22.99
C GLU A 485 -0.72 15.53 -23.45
N ASP A 486 -1.27 14.38 -23.85
CA ASP A 486 -2.67 14.25 -24.27
C ASP A 486 -3.52 13.67 -23.14
N LEU A 487 -4.29 14.53 -22.51
CA LEU A 487 -5.19 14.20 -21.39
C LEU A 487 -6.68 14.32 -21.74
N ASP A 488 -7.03 14.61 -23.00
CA ASP A 488 -8.42 14.80 -23.44
C ASP A 488 -9.21 13.50 -23.61
#